data_7b7e84ba8d4da209f65eb1d166ec1991
#
_entry.id   7b7e84ba8d4da209f65eb1d166ec1991
#
_cell.length_a   1.000
_cell.length_b   1.000
_cell.length_c   1.000
_cell.angle_alpha   90.00
_cell.angle_beta   90.00
_cell.angle_gamma   90.00
#
_symmetry.space_group_name_H-M   'P 1'
#
loop_
_entity.id
_entity.type
_entity.pdbx_description
1 polymer ?
#
loop_
_entity_poly.entity_id
_entity_poly.type
_entity_poly.pdbx_seq_one_letter_code
_entity_poly.pdbx_strand_id
1 'polypeptide(L)'
;FPGVCSSYHLHHVAGKVVALAEFEEYGTAYAHDIIKNAQAFASALAAEGFDVLAESRGYTATHQVLTRHGDTDSGAGTKAARLLEDAGIITNMNMLPGDTKALTPSGLRLGVQELTRVGMGTLEMQEVAKLYARVLLHSEDPSVVKDDVAHLKSDFQTIRYCFNEENINGYPF
;
A
#
# COMPACT_ATOMS: atom_id res chain seq x y z
N PHE A 1 31.70 7.62 11.42
CA PHE A 1 31.32 8.89 12.01
C PHE A 1 32.31 9.97 11.59
N PRO A 2 31.86 11.14 11.16
CA PRO A 2 30.46 11.57 11.04
C PRO A 2 29.84 11.35 9.64
N GLY A 3 30.55 10.79 8.67
CA GLY A 3 30.15 10.74 7.27
C GLY A 3 28.81 10.01 7.00
N VAL A 4 28.60 8.85 7.63
CA VAL A 4 27.39 8.03 7.46
C VAL A 4 26.59 7.86 8.74
N CYS A 5 27.11 8.29 9.87
CA CYS A 5 26.44 8.24 11.17
C CYS A 5 26.52 9.59 11.85
N SER A 6 25.42 9.99 12.46
CA SER A 6 25.33 11.13 13.37
C SER A 6 24.98 10.62 14.77
N SER A 7 24.47 11.47 15.63
CA SER A 7 24.02 11.08 16.96
C SER A 7 22.97 9.96 16.87
N TYR A 8 23.05 8.98 17.74
CA TYR A 8 22.01 7.98 17.87
C TYR A 8 21.10 8.30 19.06
N HIS A 9 19.86 7.87 18.95
CA HIS A 9 18.84 8.11 19.97
C HIS A 9 18.47 6.79 20.65
N LEU A 10 18.71 6.68 21.95
CA LEU A 10 18.49 5.45 22.71
C LEU A 10 17.04 4.96 22.64
N HIS A 11 16.08 5.86 22.60
CA HIS A 11 14.66 5.48 22.45
C HIS A 11 14.37 4.81 21.09
N HIS A 12 15.03 5.23 20.00
CA HIS A 12 14.93 4.54 18.71
C HIS A 12 15.60 3.15 18.76
N VAL A 13 16.68 3.00 19.52
CA VAL A 13 17.32 1.69 19.72
C VAL A 13 16.39 0.77 20.49
N ALA A 14 15.76 1.24 21.56
CA ALA A 14 14.76 0.48 22.31
C ALA A 14 13.58 0.07 21.43
N GLY A 15 13.03 0.99 20.63
CA GLY A 15 11.96 0.69 19.67
C GLY A 15 12.36 -0.37 18.64
N LYS A 16 13.60 -0.34 18.13
CA LYS A 16 14.12 -1.38 17.23
C LYS A 16 14.21 -2.75 17.91
N VAL A 17 14.60 -2.82 19.17
CA VAL A 17 14.67 -4.08 19.93
C VAL A 17 13.28 -4.70 20.06
N VAL A 18 12.27 -3.90 20.40
CA VAL A 18 10.87 -4.36 20.47
C VAL A 18 10.40 -4.84 19.09
N ALA A 19 10.62 -4.05 18.05
CA ALA A 19 10.23 -4.42 16.69
C ALA A 19 10.89 -5.73 16.22
N LEU A 20 12.17 -5.96 16.55
CA LEU A 20 12.86 -7.21 16.21
C LEU A 20 12.28 -8.41 16.98
N ALA A 21 11.94 -8.24 18.27
CA ALA A 21 11.30 -9.28 19.05
C ALA A 21 9.88 -9.61 18.52
N GLU A 22 9.11 -8.60 18.13
CA GLU A 22 7.81 -8.81 17.45
C GLU A 22 7.97 -9.52 16.11
N PHE A 23 9.02 -9.19 15.34
CA PHE A 23 9.31 -9.88 14.09
C PHE A 23 9.73 -11.32 14.28
N GLU A 24 10.42 -11.65 15.36
CA GLU A 24 10.77 -13.04 15.71
C GLU A 24 9.49 -13.85 15.99
N GLU A 25 8.53 -13.28 16.71
CA GLU A 25 7.28 -13.94 17.10
C GLU A 25 6.27 -13.98 15.95
N TYR A 26 5.97 -12.83 15.34
CA TYR A 26 4.85 -12.67 14.40
C TYR A 26 5.27 -12.54 12.93
N GLY A 27 6.55 -12.34 12.64
CA GLY A 27 7.02 -11.94 11.31
C GLY A 27 6.67 -12.92 10.20
N THR A 28 6.68 -14.24 10.48
CA THR A 28 6.29 -15.27 9.49
C THR A 28 4.82 -15.16 9.12
N ALA A 29 3.93 -15.04 10.09
CA ALA A 29 2.49 -14.90 9.87
C ALA A 29 2.20 -13.58 9.13
N TYR A 30 2.80 -12.48 9.59
CA TYR A 30 2.65 -11.16 8.97
C TYR A 30 3.12 -11.15 7.51
N ALA A 31 4.28 -11.72 7.21
CA ALA A 31 4.79 -11.79 5.83
C ALA A 31 3.89 -12.63 4.92
N HIS A 32 3.37 -13.77 5.43
CA HIS A 32 2.42 -14.61 4.71
C HIS A 32 1.12 -13.84 4.37
N ASP A 33 0.56 -13.15 5.35
CA ASP A 33 -0.67 -12.40 5.16
C ASP A 33 -0.48 -11.18 4.24
N ILE A 34 0.69 -10.50 4.30
CA ILE A 34 1.06 -9.47 3.32
C ILE A 34 1.03 -10.02 1.89
N ILE A 35 1.67 -11.14 1.63
CA ILE A 35 1.73 -11.72 0.27
C ILE A 35 0.33 -12.12 -0.19
N LYS A 36 -0.45 -12.76 0.68
CA LYS A 36 -1.83 -13.15 0.39
C LYS A 36 -2.72 -11.94 0.05
N ASN A 37 -2.61 -10.87 0.83
CA ASN A 37 -3.32 -9.62 0.59
C ASN A 37 -2.86 -8.93 -0.70
N ALA A 38 -1.55 -8.91 -0.98
CA ALA A 38 -1.03 -8.34 -2.21
C ALA A 38 -1.54 -9.06 -3.46
N GLN A 39 -1.59 -10.39 -3.43
CA GLN A 39 -2.15 -11.19 -4.52
C GLN A 39 -3.65 -10.97 -4.69
N ALA A 40 -4.41 -10.92 -3.59
CA ALA A 40 -5.84 -10.63 -3.62
C ALA A 40 -6.12 -9.23 -4.18
N PHE A 41 -5.35 -8.23 -3.75
CA PHE A 41 -5.47 -6.86 -4.25
C PHE A 41 -5.14 -6.76 -5.73
N ALA A 42 -4.05 -7.37 -6.17
CA ALA A 42 -3.67 -7.40 -7.58
C ALA A 42 -4.74 -8.06 -8.46
N SER A 43 -5.27 -9.20 -8.02
CA SER A 43 -6.36 -9.89 -8.73
C SER A 43 -7.63 -9.06 -8.78
N ALA A 44 -7.98 -8.36 -7.69
CA ALA A 44 -9.14 -7.49 -7.64
C ALA A 44 -8.98 -6.27 -8.57
N LEU A 45 -7.80 -5.63 -8.58
CA LEU A 45 -7.50 -4.54 -9.51
C LEU A 45 -7.60 -4.99 -10.98
N ALA A 46 -7.09 -6.18 -11.30
CA ALA A 46 -7.19 -6.74 -12.65
C ALA A 46 -8.66 -7.03 -13.02
N ALA A 47 -9.47 -7.52 -12.09
CA ALA A 47 -10.90 -7.75 -12.28
C ALA A 47 -11.68 -6.44 -12.51
N GLU A 48 -11.26 -5.34 -11.88
CA GLU A 48 -11.82 -3.99 -12.14
C GLU A 48 -11.37 -3.40 -13.50
N GLY A 49 -10.37 -4.01 -14.17
CA GLY A 49 -9.92 -3.60 -15.50
C GLY A 49 -8.60 -2.85 -15.54
N PHE A 50 -7.83 -2.84 -14.46
CA PHE A 50 -6.48 -2.24 -14.47
C PHE A 50 -5.45 -3.15 -15.13
N ASP A 51 -4.47 -2.56 -15.80
CA ASP A 51 -3.25 -3.23 -16.27
C ASP A 51 -2.33 -3.47 -15.07
N VAL A 52 -2.45 -4.64 -14.46
CA VAL A 52 -1.61 -5.08 -13.34
C VAL A 52 -0.45 -5.93 -13.88
N LEU A 53 0.79 -5.54 -13.56
CA LEU A 53 1.97 -6.20 -14.08
C LEU A 53 2.14 -7.63 -13.55
N ALA A 54 2.81 -8.46 -14.34
CA ALA A 54 3.23 -9.83 -13.98
C ALA A 54 2.08 -10.83 -13.75
N GLU A 55 0.94 -10.66 -14.43
CA GLU A 55 -0.22 -11.56 -14.34
C GLU A 55 0.18 -13.05 -14.53
N SER A 56 0.99 -13.35 -15.55
CA SER A 56 1.46 -14.72 -15.84
C SER A 56 2.28 -15.37 -14.73
N ARG A 57 2.71 -14.57 -13.73
CA ARG A 57 3.47 -15.02 -12.54
C ARG A 57 2.65 -14.92 -11.25
N GLY A 58 1.32 -14.72 -11.34
CA GLY A 58 0.44 -14.49 -10.18
C GLY A 58 0.62 -13.12 -9.57
N TYR A 59 0.97 -12.11 -10.39
CA TYR A 59 1.16 -10.69 -10.06
C TYR A 59 2.34 -10.40 -9.14
N THR A 60 2.41 -11.00 -7.96
CA THR A 60 3.44 -10.70 -6.97
C THR A 60 3.70 -11.87 -6.01
N ALA A 61 4.93 -11.95 -5.54
CA ALA A 61 5.35 -12.80 -4.41
C ALA A 61 5.88 -11.94 -3.24
N THR A 62 5.55 -10.64 -3.23
CA THR A 62 6.00 -9.67 -2.22
C THR A 62 4.82 -8.81 -1.75
N HIS A 63 5.10 -7.74 -1.02
CA HIS A 63 4.10 -6.75 -0.58
C HIS A 63 3.68 -5.75 -1.68
N GLN A 64 4.35 -5.74 -2.83
CA GLN A 64 4.18 -4.72 -3.86
C GLN A 64 3.33 -5.21 -5.01
N VAL A 65 2.43 -4.36 -5.48
CA VAL A 65 1.65 -4.50 -6.70
C VAL A 65 2.00 -3.33 -7.61
N LEU A 66 2.21 -3.60 -8.89
CA LEU A 66 2.52 -2.58 -9.90
C LEU A 66 1.36 -2.47 -10.90
N THR A 67 0.88 -1.26 -11.12
CA THR A 67 -0.17 -0.97 -12.10
C THR A 67 0.29 0.05 -13.13
N ARG A 68 -0.10 -0.15 -14.39
CA ARG A 68 0.17 0.79 -15.50
C ARG A 68 -1.04 1.69 -15.72
N HIS A 69 -0.79 2.99 -15.94
CA HIS A 69 -1.85 3.99 -16.11
C HIS A 69 -1.77 4.74 -17.45
N GLY A 70 -0.77 4.48 -18.26
CA GLY A 70 -0.59 5.09 -19.58
C GLY A 70 0.66 4.61 -20.28
N ASP A 71 0.95 5.21 -21.43
CA ASP A 71 2.15 4.90 -22.21
C ASP A 71 3.43 5.22 -21.44
N THR A 72 4.51 4.61 -21.88
CA THR A 72 5.87 4.84 -21.38
C THR A 72 6.17 6.34 -21.30
N ASP A 73 6.74 6.78 -20.18
CA ASP A 73 7.12 8.19 -19.94
C ASP A 73 5.96 9.21 -20.07
N SER A 74 4.71 8.77 -19.98
CA SER A 74 3.52 9.63 -20.15
C SER A 74 3.22 10.54 -18.97
N GLY A 75 3.76 10.24 -17.79
CA GLY A 75 3.39 10.91 -16.53
C GLY A 75 2.00 10.54 -16.01
N ALA A 76 1.35 9.51 -16.58
CA ALA A 76 0.04 9.06 -16.14
C ALA A 76 0.06 8.52 -14.71
N GLY A 77 1.15 7.88 -14.27
CA GLY A 77 1.33 7.46 -12.88
C GLY A 77 1.30 8.63 -11.90
N THR A 78 1.91 9.76 -12.26
CA THR A 78 1.87 10.98 -11.42
C THR A 78 0.45 11.55 -11.30
N LYS A 79 -0.31 11.56 -12.39
CA LYS A 79 -1.71 12.05 -12.39
C LYS A 79 -2.59 11.13 -11.56
N ALA A 80 -2.46 9.81 -11.75
CA ALA A 80 -3.21 8.82 -10.99
C ALA A 80 -2.90 8.90 -9.48
N ALA A 81 -1.63 9.04 -9.08
CA ALA A 81 -1.25 9.20 -7.69
C ALA A 81 -1.91 10.42 -7.03
N ARG A 82 -1.97 11.56 -7.72
CA ARG A 82 -2.60 12.78 -7.19
C ARG A 82 -4.11 12.62 -7.01
N LEU A 83 -4.80 12.05 -8.00
CA LEU A 83 -6.25 11.80 -7.89
C LEU A 83 -6.59 10.88 -6.72
N LEU A 84 -5.78 9.83 -6.51
CA LEU A 84 -5.94 8.92 -5.38
C LEU A 84 -5.64 9.60 -4.05
N GLU A 85 -4.60 10.46 -3.99
CA GLU A 85 -4.27 11.24 -2.80
C GLU A 85 -5.42 12.18 -2.40
N ASP A 86 -6.05 12.85 -3.36
CA ASP A 86 -7.24 13.68 -3.14
C ASP A 86 -8.39 12.87 -2.52
N ALA A 87 -8.53 11.59 -2.90
CA ALA A 87 -9.47 10.63 -2.31
C ALA A 87 -8.98 9.97 -1.00
N GLY A 88 -7.83 10.39 -0.45
CA GLY A 88 -7.28 9.81 0.77
C GLY A 88 -6.59 8.45 0.59
N ILE A 89 -6.32 8.04 -0.65
CA ILE A 89 -5.61 6.80 -0.99
C ILE A 89 -4.16 7.15 -1.35
N ILE A 90 -3.24 6.97 -0.41
CA ILE A 90 -1.83 7.32 -0.60
C ILE A 90 -1.11 6.21 -1.38
N THR A 91 -0.53 6.59 -2.50
CA THR A 91 0.20 5.67 -3.39
C THR A 91 1.54 6.27 -3.80
N ASN A 92 2.39 5.47 -4.47
CA ASN A 92 3.67 5.95 -4.96
C ASN A 92 3.74 5.82 -6.48
N MET A 93 3.89 6.96 -7.18
CA MET A 93 4.22 6.96 -8.60
C MET A 93 5.55 6.24 -8.83
N ASN A 94 5.62 5.39 -9.84
CA ASN A 94 6.78 4.54 -10.07
C ASN A 94 7.03 4.33 -11.56
N MET A 95 8.31 4.34 -11.93
CA MET A 95 8.72 3.90 -13.25
C MET A 95 8.41 2.40 -13.41
N LEU A 96 7.86 2.05 -14.55
CA LEU A 96 7.64 0.67 -14.96
C LEU A 96 8.68 0.23 -16.01
N PRO A 97 8.81 -1.05 -16.28
CA PRO A 97 9.67 -1.52 -17.37
C PRO A 97 9.34 -0.82 -18.69
N GLY A 98 10.35 -0.18 -19.26
CA GLY A 98 10.24 0.67 -20.45
C GLY A 98 10.32 2.17 -20.17
N ASP A 99 9.97 2.66 -18.99
CA ASP A 99 10.13 4.06 -18.63
C ASP A 99 11.61 4.45 -18.52
N THR A 100 11.94 5.61 -19.04
CA THR A 100 13.30 6.19 -19.02
C THR A 100 13.38 7.50 -18.22
N LYS A 101 12.22 8.13 -17.91
CA LYS A 101 12.12 9.43 -17.27
C LYS A 101 11.45 9.33 -15.90
N ALA A 102 12.23 9.49 -14.85
CA ALA A 102 11.75 9.43 -13.47
C ALA A 102 10.66 10.47 -13.10
N LEU A 103 10.64 11.61 -13.80
CA LEU A 103 9.67 12.69 -13.55
C LEU A 103 8.31 12.46 -14.22
N THR A 104 8.24 11.55 -15.18
CA THR A 104 7.02 11.22 -15.93
C THR A 104 6.73 9.72 -15.96
N PRO A 105 6.67 9.05 -14.79
CA PRO A 105 6.46 7.62 -14.73
C PRO A 105 5.07 7.22 -15.23
N SER A 106 4.99 6.02 -15.84
CA SER A 106 3.75 5.50 -16.39
C SER A 106 2.89 4.73 -15.38
N GLY A 107 3.44 4.37 -14.22
CA GLY A 107 2.78 3.48 -13.29
C GLY A 107 2.75 3.92 -11.84
N LEU A 108 2.08 3.08 -11.04
CA LEU A 108 2.05 3.16 -9.59
C LEU A 108 2.64 1.89 -8.97
N ARG A 109 3.24 2.08 -7.80
CA ARG A 109 3.63 1.01 -6.89
C ARG A 109 2.77 1.09 -5.65
N LEU A 110 2.06 0.01 -5.39
CA LEU A 110 1.10 -0.12 -4.30
C LEU A 110 1.64 -1.11 -3.28
N GLY A 111 1.58 -0.77 -2.01
CA GLY A 111 2.01 -1.65 -0.92
C GLY A 111 0.84 -1.93 0.01
N VAL A 112 0.73 -3.17 0.49
CA VAL A 112 -0.37 -3.61 1.35
C VAL A 112 0.06 -3.93 2.79
N GLN A 113 1.35 -3.75 3.11
CA GLN A 113 1.86 -4.10 4.43
C GLN A 113 1.18 -3.31 5.56
N GLU A 114 0.94 -2.02 5.35
CA GLU A 114 0.27 -1.16 6.33
C GLU A 114 -1.18 -1.60 6.55
N LEU A 115 -1.92 -1.84 5.47
CA LEU A 115 -3.30 -2.32 5.52
C LEU A 115 -3.38 -3.67 6.25
N THR A 116 -2.43 -4.57 5.98
CA THR A 116 -2.32 -5.85 6.68
C THR A 116 -2.01 -5.64 8.17
N ARG A 117 -1.14 -4.68 8.50
CA ARG A 117 -0.75 -4.37 9.88
C ARG A 117 -1.94 -3.90 10.73
N VAL A 118 -2.91 -3.21 10.14
CA VAL A 118 -4.13 -2.78 10.84
C VAL A 118 -5.27 -3.79 10.77
N GLY A 119 -5.01 -4.98 10.21
CA GLY A 119 -5.95 -6.10 10.25
C GLY A 119 -6.84 -6.26 9.03
N MET A 120 -6.60 -5.51 7.94
CA MET A 120 -7.30 -5.73 6.68
C MET A 120 -6.88 -7.07 6.07
N GLY A 121 -7.85 -7.83 5.56
CA GLY A 121 -7.67 -9.11 4.88
C GLY A 121 -8.01 -9.04 3.40
N THR A 122 -8.17 -10.21 2.80
CA THR A 122 -8.42 -10.32 1.35
C THR A 122 -9.75 -9.73 0.90
N LEU A 123 -10.75 -9.67 1.77
CA LEU A 123 -12.05 -9.05 1.45
C LEU A 123 -11.89 -7.52 1.37
N GLU A 124 -11.20 -6.93 2.33
CA GLU A 124 -10.94 -5.50 2.34
C GLU A 124 -10.05 -5.09 1.16
N MET A 125 -9.14 -5.97 0.71
CA MET A 125 -8.36 -5.71 -0.51
C MET A 125 -9.25 -5.57 -1.75
N GLN A 126 -10.37 -6.30 -1.83
CA GLN A 126 -11.35 -6.14 -2.91
C GLN A 126 -12.09 -4.80 -2.80
N GLU A 127 -12.48 -4.38 -1.59
CA GLU A 127 -13.12 -3.08 -1.39
C GLU A 127 -12.15 -1.92 -1.72
N VAL A 128 -10.89 -2.01 -1.31
CA VAL A 128 -9.86 -1.03 -1.70
C VAL A 128 -9.71 -0.96 -3.22
N ALA A 129 -9.74 -2.09 -3.94
CA ALA A 129 -9.66 -2.10 -5.40
C ALA A 129 -10.87 -1.41 -6.05
N LYS A 130 -12.07 -1.57 -5.51
CA LYS A 130 -13.27 -0.85 -5.99
C LYS A 130 -13.17 0.66 -5.76
N LEU A 131 -12.72 1.08 -4.57
CA LEU A 131 -12.50 2.51 -4.29
C LEU A 131 -11.47 3.12 -5.26
N TYR A 132 -10.41 2.38 -5.54
CA TYR A 132 -9.40 2.75 -6.52
C TYR A 132 -9.99 2.89 -7.94
N ALA A 133 -10.86 1.94 -8.35
CA ALA A 133 -11.55 1.98 -9.66
C ALA A 133 -12.52 3.16 -9.78
N ARG A 134 -13.26 3.49 -8.72
CA ARG A 134 -14.18 4.63 -8.70
C ARG A 134 -13.46 5.94 -9.05
N VAL A 135 -12.28 6.15 -8.48
CA VAL A 135 -11.47 7.35 -8.76
C VAL A 135 -10.89 7.33 -10.18
N LEU A 136 -10.25 6.25 -10.58
CA LEU A 136 -9.39 6.24 -11.77
C LEU A 136 -10.08 5.77 -13.04
N LEU A 137 -11.08 4.89 -12.96
CA LEU A 137 -11.82 4.37 -14.12
C LEU A 137 -13.19 5.01 -14.28
N HIS A 138 -13.90 5.22 -13.17
CA HIS A 138 -15.25 5.79 -13.22
C HIS A 138 -15.25 7.31 -13.10
N SER A 139 -14.09 7.93 -12.86
CA SER A 139 -13.94 9.40 -12.74
C SER A 139 -14.90 10.00 -11.71
N GLU A 140 -15.20 9.27 -10.64
CA GLU A 140 -16.00 9.78 -9.53
C GLU A 140 -15.23 10.87 -8.79
N ASP A 141 -15.95 11.85 -8.24
CA ASP A 141 -15.32 12.94 -7.50
C ASP A 141 -14.50 12.39 -6.31
N PRO A 142 -13.19 12.64 -6.26
CA PRO A 142 -12.34 12.14 -5.17
C PRO A 142 -12.84 12.51 -3.78
N SER A 143 -13.53 13.65 -3.63
CA SER A 143 -14.06 14.06 -2.32
C SER A 143 -15.17 13.14 -1.81
N VAL A 144 -15.99 12.59 -2.69
CA VAL A 144 -17.02 11.60 -2.35
C VAL A 144 -16.41 10.27 -1.96
N VAL A 145 -15.42 9.81 -2.74
CA VAL A 145 -14.71 8.56 -2.46
C VAL A 145 -13.92 8.65 -1.14
N LYS A 146 -13.42 9.84 -0.80
CA LYS A 146 -12.69 10.09 0.45
C LYS A 146 -13.49 9.76 1.71
N ASP A 147 -14.79 10.05 1.71
CA ASP A 147 -15.66 9.74 2.84
C ASP A 147 -15.80 8.23 3.02
N ASP A 148 -15.91 7.48 1.93
CA ASP A 148 -15.96 6.00 1.97
C ASP A 148 -14.62 5.39 2.38
N VAL A 149 -13.49 5.97 1.93
CA VAL A 149 -12.15 5.59 2.38
C VAL A 149 -12.00 5.81 3.89
N ALA A 150 -12.47 6.95 4.40
CA ALA A 150 -12.42 7.26 5.83
C ALA A 150 -13.31 6.29 6.63
N HIS A 151 -14.49 5.96 6.10
CA HIS A 151 -15.39 4.99 6.72
C HIS A 151 -14.76 3.59 6.80
N LEU A 152 -14.26 3.07 5.67
CA LEU A 152 -13.54 1.78 5.65
C LEU A 152 -12.38 1.78 6.65
N LYS A 153 -11.56 2.84 6.67
CA LYS A 153 -10.42 2.95 7.57
C LYS A 153 -10.84 2.96 9.05
N SER A 154 -12.02 3.49 9.38
CA SER A 154 -12.48 3.61 10.77
C SER A 154 -12.64 2.26 11.47
N ASP A 155 -12.88 1.19 10.73
CA ASP A 155 -13.03 -0.17 11.25
C ASP A 155 -11.69 -0.87 11.52
N PHE A 156 -10.58 -0.29 11.04
CA PHE A 156 -9.24 -0.88 11.10
C PHE A 156 -8.25 0.05 11.83
N GLN A 157 -8.46 0.21 13.14
CA GLN A 157 -7.66 1.10 14.00
C GLN A 157 -6.69 0.36 14.92
N THR A 158 -6.77 -0.98 15.00
CA THR A 158 -5.93 -1.79 15.89
C THR A 158 -4.71 -2.30 15.17
N ILE A 159 -3.52 -2.04 15.72
CA ILE A 159 -2.27 -2.61 15.19
C ILE A 159 -2.20 -4.09 15.56
N ARG A 160 -1.96 -4.95 14.56
CA ARG A 160 -1.77 -6.39 14.69
C ARG A 160 -0.30 -6.78 14.64
N TYR A 161 0.00 -8.04 14.90
CA TYR A 161 1.35 -8.59 14.87
C TYR A 161 2.32 -7.89 15.81
N CYS A 162 1.83 -7.55 17.02
CA CYS A 162 2.57 -6.91 18.10
C CYS A 162 2.18 -7.49 19.46
N PHE A 163 2.97 -7.23 20.51
CA PHE A 163 2.78 -7.84 21.82
C PHE A 163 1.52 -7.36 22.58
N ASN A 164 0.98 -6.20 22.25
CA ASN A 164 -0.15 -5.58 22.96
C ASN A 164 -1.22 -5.10 21.98
N GLU A 165 -1.79 -6.00 21.16
CA GLU A 165 -2.80 -5.66 20.16
C GLU A 165 -4.02 -4.92 20.73
N GLU A 166 -4.41 -5.24 21.97
CA GLU A 166 -5.62 -4.66 22.61
C GLU A 166 -5.47 -3.19 23.03
N ASN A 167 -4.25 -2.70 23.21
CA ASN A 167 -3.96 -1.39 23.79
C ASN A 167 -3.41 -0.36 22.82
N ILE A 168 -3.23 -0.72 21.57
CA ILE A 168 -2.69 0.19 20.56
C ILE A 168 -3.84 0.66 19.68
N ASN A 169 -4.36 1.85 20.01
CA ASN A 169 -5.18 2.59 19.06
C ASN A 169 -4.31 2.96 17.88
N GLY A 170 -4.80 2.67 16.67
CA GLY A 170 -4.09 2.94 15.44
C GLY A 170 -3.63 4.38 15.31
N TYR A 171 -2.85 4.66 14.29
CA TYR A 171 -2.24 5.96 14.06
C TYR A 171 -3.27 7.09 14.14
N PRO A 172 -3.01 8.14 14.92
CA PRO A 172 -3.87 9.32 14.98
C PRO A 172 -3.61 10.18 13.72
N PHE A 173 -4.21 9.80 12.61
CA PHE A 173 -4.18 10.61 11.38
C PHE A 173 -5.59 10.89 10.89
#